data_a7f4fc5dc67bf1ca47ebcdd9a092dae8
#
_entry.id   a7f4fc5dc67bf1ca47ebcdd9a092dae8
#
_cell.length_a   1.000
_cell.length_b   1.000
_cell.length_c   1.000
_cell.angle_alpha   90.00
_cell.angle_beta   90.00
_cell.angle_gamma   90.00
#
_symmetry.space_group_name_H-M   'P 1'
#
loop_
_entity.id
_entity.type
_entity.pdbx_description
1 polymer ?
#
loop_
_entity_poly.entity_id
_entity_poly.type
_entity_poly.pdbx_seq_one_letter_code
_entity_poly.pdbx_strand_id
1 'polypeptide(L)'
;MKNTNYRFLKAAVKMHQFVKAFAVVSACLFSFGCTPTVRQSSRAPETERSDQFALAKVLFKEGNYEAAMKENQKLLSEGKAPGDMALYNIGIISACSLNPKKDYPKALDTFQKLVSEYPHSSFVEEAKVWIQLLEERQKIADERQKFLEEKLNLTREREILLQEWEKLKYTVEKSRQLDIEIEKRRRQTQSR
;
A
#
# COMPACT_ATOMS: atom_id res chain seq x y z
N MET A 1 -58.81 71.98 11.78
CA MET A 1 -57.76 71.13 12.30
C MET A 1 -58.23 70.04 13.28
N LYS A 2 -59.38 69.35 13.02
CA LYS A 2 -59.89 68.32 13.92
C LYS A 2 -59.97 66.89 13.26
N ASN A 3 -59.62 66.74 11.99
CA ASN A 3 -59.87 65.48 11.26
C ASN A 3 -58.65 64.60 11.07
N THR A 4 -57.45 65.07 11.33
CA THR A 4 -56.18 64.31 11.18
C THR A 4 -55.93 63.39 12.37
N ASN A 5 -56.27 63.82 13.59
CA ASN A 5 -56.02 62.99 14.78
C ASN A 5 -56.92 61.73 14.87
N TYR A 6 -58.13 61.80 14.30
CA TYR A 6 -59.08 60.69 14.32
C TYR A 6 -58.70 59.57 13.36
N ARG A 7 -58.02 59.89 12.26
CA ARG A 7 -57.45 58.88 11.31
C ARG A 7 -56.25 58.15 11.88
N PHE A 8 -55.39 58.86 12.60
CA PHE A 8 -54.25 58.25 13.26
C PHE A 8 -54.64 57.32 14.41
N LEU A 9 -55.68 57.71 15.22
CA LEU A 9 -56.17 56.86 16.30
C LEU A 9 -56.81 55.57 15.76
N LYS A 10 -57.62 55.65 14.69
CA LYS A 10 -58.19 54.43 14.04
C LYS A 10 -57.18 53.55 13.42
N ALA A 11 -56.09 54.06 12.83
CA ALA A 11 -55.01 53.34 12.28
C ALA A 11 -54.22 52.61 13.39
N ALA A 12 -53.92 53.24 14.51
CA ALA A 12 -53.22 52.69 15.65
C ALA A 12 -54.03 51.55 16.32
N VAL A 13 -55.36 51.72 16.48
CA VAL A 13 -56.20 50.64 17.05
C VAL A 13 -56.27 49.42 16.11
N LYS A 14 -56.40 49.69 14.79
CA LYS A 14 -56.37 48.56 13.81
C LYS A 14 -55.05 47.84 13.75
N MET A 15 -53.96 48.57 13.89
CA MET A 15 -52.61 47.98 13.95
C MET A 15 -52.42 47.15 15.22
N HIS A 16 -52.95 47.58 16.37
CA HIS A 16 -52.87 46.83 17.63
C HIS A 16 -53.71 45.55 17.62
N GLN A 17 -54.86 45.53 16.89
CA GLN A 17 -55.65 44.33 16.66
C GLN A 17 -54.90 43.32 15.71
N PHE A 18 -54.22 43.81 14.68
CA PHE A 18 -53.39 42.96 13.79
C PHE A 18 -52.24 42.36 14.52
N VAL A 19 -51.57 43.12 15.41
CA VAL A 19 -50.44 42.57 16.22
C VAL A 19 -50.91 41.50 17.19
N LYS A 20 -52.10 41.66 17.83
CA LYS A 20 -52.68 40.63 18.71
C LYS A 20 -53.12 39.39 17.93
N ALA A 21 -53.66 39.50 16.74
CA ALA A 21 -54.03 38.39 15.87
C ALA A 21 -52.79 37.66 15.38
N PHE A 22 -51.68 38.34 15.04
CA PHE A 22 -50.45 37.76 14.62
C PHE A 22 -49.72 37.05 15.76
N ALA A 23 -49.78 37.58 16.99
CA ALA A 23 -49.22 36.97 18.18
C ALA A 23 -49.90 35.63 18.54
N VAL A 24 -51.25 35.55 18.39
CA VAL A 24 -52.01 34.33 18.66
C VAL A 24 -51.72 33.26 17.59
N VAL A 25 -51.62 33.64 16.30
CA VAL A 25 -51.28 32.71 15.22
C VAL A 25 -49.85 32.22 15.36
N SER A 26 -48.91 33.09 15.77
CA SER A 26 -47.52 32.72 16.04
C SER A 26 -47.41 31.75 17.23
N ALA A 27 -48.21 31.95 18.30
CA ALA A 27 -48.22 31.04 19.46
C ALA A 27 -48.80 29.65 19.12
N CYS A 28 -49.77 29.57 18.21
CA CYS A 28 -50.33 28.29 17.75
C CYS A 28 -49.38 27.52 16.83
N LEU A 29 -48.50 28.20 16.07
CA LEU A 29 -47.49 27.55 15.23
C LEU A 29 -46.31 26.97 16.02
N PHE A 30 -46.04 27.49 17.22
CA PHE A 30 -45.03 26.92 18.13
C PHE A 30 -45.51 25.73 18.95
N SER A 31 -46.84 25.47 19.01
CA SER A 31 -47.40 24.35 19.78
C SER A 31 -47.43 23.02 18.99
N PHE A 32 -47.25 23.05 17.67
CA PHE A 32 -46.99 21.89 16.83
C PHE A 32 -45.49 21.77 16.53
N GLY A 33 -44.66 22.02 17.52
CA GLY A 33 -43.29 21.53 17.53
C GLY A 33 -43.34 20.02 17.61
N CYS A 34 -43.46 19.35 16.43
CA CYS A 34 -42.85 18.06 16.27
C CYS A 34 -41.37 18.27 16.64
N THR A 35 -41.00 17.95 17.87
CA THR A 35 -39.60 17.59 18.12
C THR A 35 -39.25 16.58 17.04
N PRO A 36 -38.31 16.85 16.14
CA PRO A 36 -37.70 15.76 15.47
C PRO A 36 -37.10 14.97 16.63
N THR A 37 -37.76 13.90 17.05
CA THR A 37 -37.08 12.81 17.67
C THR A 37 -36.02 12.51 16.64
N VAL A 38 -34.80 13.04 16.83
CA VAL A 38 -33.60 12.43 16.30
C VAL A 38 -33.69 11.00 16.85
N ARG A 39 -34.38 10.15 16.10
CA ARG A 39 -34.13 8.77 16.15
C ARG A 39 -32.62 8.74 15.94
N GLN A 40 -31.88 8.66 17.01
CA GLN A 40 -30.61 7.97 16.96
C GLN A 40 -31.01 6.60 16.41
N SER A 41 -31.08 6.55 15.07
CA SER A 41 -31.01 5.32 14.35
C SER A 41 -29.71 4.74 14.92
N SER A 42 -29.88 3.75 15.79
CA SER A 42 -28.81 2.85 16.10
C SER A 42 -28.31 2.43 14.74
N ARG A 43 -27.25 3.12 14.25
CA ARG A 43 -26.62 2.90 12.96
C ARG A 43 -26.37 1.41 12.92
N ALA A 44 -27.11 0.72 12.07
CA ALA A 44 -27.04 -0.72 12.04
C ALA A 44 -25.55 -1.09 11.92
N PRO A 45 -25.06 -2.12 12.60
CA PRO A 45 -23.65 -2.49 12.58
C PRO A 45 -23.08 -2.66 11.16
N GLU A 46 -23.94 -2.82 10.17
CA GLU A 46 -23.63 -2.91 8.74
C GLU A 46 -23.23 -1.55 8.12
N THR A 47 -23.82 -0.44 8.57
CA THR A 47 -23.47 0.90 8.06
C THR A 47 -22.09 1.33 8.58
N GLU A 48 -21.77 1.05 9.83
CA GLU A 48 -20.47 1.37 10.42
C GLU A 48 -19.34 0.59 9.75
N ARG A 49 -19.56 -0.69 9.40
CA ARG A 49 -18.63 -1.53 8.64
C ARG A 49 -18.38 -1.00 7.22
N SER A 50 -19.45 -0.62 6.53
CA SER A 50 -19.36 0.01 5.21
C SER A 50 -18.48 1.26 5.24
N ASP A 51 -18.64 2.09 6.28
CA ASP A 51 -17.86 3.31 6.44
C ASP A 51 -16.37 3.01 6.75
N GLN A 52 -16.07 1.96 7.51
CA GLN A 52 -14.68 1.55 7.81
C GLN A 52 -13.96 1.01 6.56
N PHE A 53 -14.62 0.20 5.74
CA PHE A 53 -14.05 -0.22 4.44
C PHE A 53 -13.86 0.96 3.49
N ALA A 54 -14.80 1.89 3.46
CA ALA A 54 -14.67 3.11 2.68
C ALA A 54 -13.46 3.93 3.13
N LEU A 55 -13.24 4.05 4.45
CA LEU A 55 -12.07 4.71 5.03
C LEU A 55 -10.77 3.99 4.61
N ALA A 56 -10.69 2.68 4.78
CA ALA A 56 -9.51 1.92 4.39
C ALA A 56 -9.16 2.09 2.90
N LYS A 57 -10.17 2.14 2.04
CA LYS A 57 -10.01 2.38 0.60
C LYS A 57 -9.53 3.81 0.29
N VAL A 58 -10.02 4.81 1.00
CA VAL A 58 -9.57 6.20 0.87
C VAL A 58 -8.12 6.31 1.28
N LEU A 59 -7.74 5.79 2.46
CA LEU A 59 -6.37 5.78 2.96
C LEU A 59 -5.40 5.10 1.98
N PHE A 60 -5.80 3.99 1.37
CA PHE A 60 -5.00 3.33 0.34
C PHE A 60 -4.79 4.22 -0.89
N LYS A 61 -5.84 4.87 -1.38
CA LYS A 61 -5.77 5.79 -2.53
C LYS A 61 -4.88 7.01 -2.27
N GLU A 62 -4.87 7.50 -1.02
CA GLU A 62 -4.03 8.61 -0.56
C GLU A 62 -2.56 8.18 -0.34
N GLY A 63 -2.25 6.89 -0.50
CA GLY A 63 -0.91 6.37 -0.25
C GLY A 63 -0.59 6.14 1.24
N ASN A 64 -1.57 6.29 2.12
CA ASN A 64 -1.41 6.00 3.54
C ASN A 64 -1.59 4.49 3.81
N TYR A 65 -0.62 3.70 3.29
CA TYR A 65 -0.68 2.23 3.31
C TYR A 65 -0.69 1.66 4.73
N GLU A 66 -0.01 2.31 5.67
CA GLU A 66 0.05 1.86 7.07
C GLU A 66 -1.31 1.98 7.76
N ALA A 67 -1.97 3.12 7.61
CA ALA A 67 -3.31 3.33 8.17
C ALA A 67 -4.34 2.42 7.48
N ALA A 68 -4.27 2.29 6.14
CA ALA A 68 -5.14 1.38 5.39
C ALA A 68 -4.96 -0.08 5.85
N MET A 69 -3.72 -0.53 6.07
CA MET A 69 -3.40 -1.85 6.61
C MET A 69 -4.02 -2.06 7.99
N LYS A 70 -3.84 -1.09 8.89
CA LYS A 70 -4.35 -1.15 10.25
C LYS A 70 -5.88 -1.24 10.30
N GLU A 71 -6.58 -0.45 9.48
CA GLU A 71 -8.04 -0.52 9.40
C GLU A 71 -8.54 -1.87 8.89
N ASN A 72 -7.91 -2.44 7.84
CA ASN A 72 -8.29 -3.77 7.35
C ASN A 72 -7.96 -4.88 8.38
N GLN A 73 -6.84 -4.80 9.10
CA GLN A 73 -6.51 -5.74 10.17
C GLN A 73 -7.51 -5.67 11.32
N LYS A 74 -7.94 -4.47 11.70
CA LYS A 74 -8.97 -4.26 12.72
C LYS A 74 -10.29 -4.90 12.30
N LEU A 75 -10.73 -4.65 11.06
CA LEU A 75 -11.94 -5.26 10.50
C LEU A 75 -11.89 -6.79 10.54
N LEU A 76 -10.74 -7.37 10.19
CA LEU A 76 -10.52 -8.81 10.22
C LEU A 76 -10.57 -9.37 11.66
N SER A 77 -9.92 -8.70 12.62
CA SER A 77 -9.83 -9.14 14.01
C SER A 77 -11.16 -9.05 14.78
N GLU A 78 -11.98 -8.05 14.45
CA GLU A 78 -13.28 -7.87 15.09
C GLU A 78 -14.34 -8.87 14.63
N GLY A 79 -14.06 -9.65 13.60
CA GLY A 79 -14.99 -10.65 13.04
C GLY A 79 -16.31 -10.06 12.51
N LYS A 80 -16.37 -8.74 12.41
CA LYS A 80 -17.57 -7.98 12.04
C LYS A 80 -17.69 -7.73 10.55
N ALA A 81 -16.65 -8.01 9.77
CA ALA A 81 -16.58 -7.72 8.36
C ALA A 81 -16.67 -8.98 7.50
N PRO A 82 -16.97 -8.86 6.19
CA PRO A 82 -16.59 -9.90 5.25
C PRO A 82 -15.07 -10.07 5.32
N GLY A 83 -14.63 -11.15 5.98
CA GLY A 83 -13.20 -11.42 6.20
C GLY A 83 -12.43 -11.57 4.90
N ASP A 84 -13.09 -12.04 3.85
CA ASP A 84 -12.57 -12.15 2.49
C ASP A 84 -12.15 -10.80 1.90
N MET A 85 -12.98 -9.76 2.02
CA MET A 85 -12.65 -8.41 1.56
C MET A 85 -11.47 -7.82 2.35
N ALA A 86 -11.43 -8.03 3.68
CA ALA A 86 -10.33 -7.57 4.50
C ALA A 86 -9.01 -8.24 4.12
N LEU A 87 -9.02 -9.57 3.94
CA LEU A 87 -7.86 -10.33 3.46
C LEU A 87 -7.41 -9.87 2.08
N TYR A 88 -8.35 -9.70 1.15
CA TYR A 88 -8.03 -9.20 -0.19
C TYR A 88 -7.32 -7.85 -0.13
N ASN A 89 -7.86 -6.88 0.62
CA ASN A 89 -7.25 -5.56 0.77
C ASN A 89 -5.87 -5.63 1.44
N ILE A 90 -5.69 -6.46 2.47
CA ILE A 90 -4.38 -6.68 3.12
C ILE A 90 -3.37 -7.23 2.12
N GLY A 91 -3.78 -8.21 1.29
CA GLY A 91 -2.95 -8.75 0.22
C GLY A 91 -2.52 -7.68 -0.78
N ILE A 92 -3.47 -6.88 -1.29
CA ILE A 92 -3.19 -5.76 -2.22
C ILE A 92 -2.24 -4.73 -1.60
N ILE A 93 -2.47 -4.29 -0.35
CA ILE A 93 -1.61 -3.33 0.33
C ILE A 93 -0.18 -3.87 0.50
N SER A 94 -0.06 -5.17 0.83
CA SER A 94 1.24 -5.84 0.98
C SER A 94 1.96 -6.03 -0.35
N ALA A 95 1.23 -6.26 -1.45
CA ALA A 95 1.78 -6.41 -2.80
C ALA A 95 2.07 -5.07 -3.50
N CYS A 96 1.51 -3.95 -3.01
CA CYS A 96 1.61 -2.65 -3.68
C CYS A 96 3.06 -2.17 -3.79
N SER A 97 3.55 -1.98 -5.01
CA SER A 97 4.94 -1.54 -5.26
C SER A 97 5.25 -0.14 -4.71
N LEU A 98 4.25 0.71 -4.59
CA LEU A 98 4.35 2.06 -4.04
C LEU A 98 4.40 2.06 -2.50
N ASN A 99 4.03 0.95 -1.86
CA ASN A 99 4.10 0.81 -0.41
C ASN A 99 5.57 0.65 0.03
N PRO A 100 6.14 1.57 0.82
CA PRO A 100 7.50 1.42 1.34
C PRO A 100 7.69 0.16 2.21
N LYS A 101 6.60 -0.28 2.87
CA LYS A 101 6.55 -1.48 3.72
C LYS A 101 5.93 -2.68 3.00
N LYS A 102 6.07 -2.74 1.66
CA LYS A 102 5.59 -3.89 0.88
C LYS A 102 6.27 -5.19 1.30
N ASP A 103 5.50 -6.24 1.32
CA ASP A 103 5.93 -7.57 1.75
C ASP A 103 5.24 -8.61 0.86
N TYR A 104 5.96 -9.06 -0.16
CA TYR A 104 5.41 -10.01 -1.16
C TYR A 104 5.15 -11.40 -0.60
N PRO A 105 6.01 -11.98 0.26
CA PRO A 105 5.71 -13.22 0.98
C PRO A 105 4.42 -13.12 1.77
N LYS A 106 4.25 -12.07 2.57
CA LYS A 106 3.02 -11.82 3.33
C LYS A 106 1.80 -11.65 2.42
N ALA A 107 1.93 -10.98 1.27
CA ALA A 107 0.85 -10.85 0.31
C ALA A 107 0.43 -12.22 -0.23
N LEU A 108 1.39 -13.07 -0.60
CA LEU A 108 1.16 -14.44 -1.08
C LEU A 108 0.39 -15.25 -0.04
N ASP A 109 0.88 -15.30 1.21
CA ASP A 109 0.23 -16.01 2.30
C ASP A 109 -1.20 -15.51 2.54
N THR A 110 -1.40 -14.18 2.44
CA THR A 110 -2.72 -13.57 2.65
C THR A 110 -3.72 -13.96 1.57
N PHE A 111 -3.31 -13.99 0.29
CA PHE A 111 -4.17 -14.43 -0.81
C PHE A 111 -4.45 -15.93 -0.75
N GLN A 112 -3.47 -16.76 -0.40
CA GLN A 112 -3.67 -18.20 -0.18
C GLN A 112 -4.66 -18.45 0.95
N LYS A 113 -4.55 -17.70 2.05
CA LYS A 113 -5.51 -17.73 3.16
C LYS A 113 -6.92 -17.35 2.72
N LEU A 114 -7.07 -16.31 1.91
CA LEU A 114 -8.37 -15.91 1.34
C LEU A 114 -9.00 -17.06 0.55
N VAL A 115 -8.25 -17.66 -0.37
CA VAL A 115 -8.75 -18.78 -1.21
C VAL A 115 -9.14 -19.99 -0.39
N SER A 116 -8.39 -20.29 0.69
CA SER A 116 -8.64 -21.46 1.55
C SER A 116 -9.80 -21.25 2.52
N GLU A 117 -9.90 -20.07 3.14
CA GLU A 117 -10.93 -19.79 4.16
C GLU A 117 -12.26 -19.32 3.56
N TYR A 118 -12.21 -18.70 2.37
CA TYR A 118 -13.40 -18.12 1.72
C TYR A 118 -13.56 -18.62 0.27
N PRO A 119 -13.70 -19.93 0.01
CA PRO A 119 -13.68 -20.49 -1.34
C PRO A 119 -14.85 -20.03 -2.25
N HIS A 120 -15.91 -19.45 -1.67
CA HIS A 120 -17.04 -18.90 -2.39
C HIS A 120 -17.02 -17.38 -2.51
N SER A 121 -15.93 -16.72 -2.09
CA SER A 121 -15.78 -15.27 -2.22
C SER A 121 -15.66 -14.86 -3.69
N SER A 122 -16.21 -13.70 -4.01
CA SER A 122 -16.03 -13.07 -5.33
C SER A 122 -14.59 -12.67 -5.64
N PHE A 123 -13.73 -12.63 -4.64
CA PHE A 123 -12.29 -12.29 -4.77
C PHE A 123 -11.39 -13.50 -5.08
N VAL A 124 -11.92 -14.72 -5.07
CA VAL A 124 -11.11 -15.95 -5.21
C VAL A 124 -10.35 -15.99 -6.52
N GLU A 125 -11.01 -15.70 -7.65
CA GLU A 125 -10.35 -15.77 -8.96
C GLU A 125 -9.27 -14.70 -9.11
N GLU A 126 -9.51 -13.50 -8.59
CA GLU A 126 -8.52 -12.44 -8.61
C GLU A 126 -7.35 -12.74 -7.66
N ALA A 127 -7.63 -13.31 -6.49
CA ALA A 127 -6.59 -13.76 -5.55
C ALA A 127 -5.69 -14.86 -6.15
N LYS A 128 -6.25 -15.81 -6.93
CA LYS A 128 -5.45 -16.82 -7.65
C LYS A 128 -4.49 -16.20 -8.66
N VAL A 129 -4.93 -15.16 -9.37
CA VAL A 129 -4.04 -14.41 -10.29
C VAL A 129 -2.90 -13.74 -9.53
N TRP A 130 -3.19 -13.13 -8.37
CA TRP A 130 -2.16 -12.55 -7.52
C TRP A 130 -1.18 -13.59 -6.99
N ILE A 131 -1.68 -14.77 -6.58
CA ILE A 131 -0.84 -15.89 -6.13
C ILE A 131 0.16 -16.26 -7.23
N GLN A 132 -0.31 -16.52 -8.45
CA GLN A 132 0.55 -16.87 -9.58
C GLN A 132 1.62 -15.79 -9.85
N LEU A 133 1.21 -14.54 -9.90
CA LEU A 133 2.12 -13.40 -10.11
C LEU A 133 3.21 -13.31 -9.03
N LEU A 134 2.84 -13.52 -7.78
CA LEU A 134 3.77 -13.44 -6.65
C LEU A 134 4.73 -14.64 -6.61
N GLU A 135 4.25 -15.85 -6.96
CA GLU A 135 5.07 -17.06 -7.10
C GLU A 135 6.09 -16.92 -8.24
N GLU A 136 5.66 -16.44 -9.41
CA GLU A 136 6.56 -16.17 -10.54
C GLU A 136 7.62 -15.12 -10.17
N ARG A 137 7.20 -14.06 -9.49
CA ARG A 137 8.12 -13.03 -9.01
C ARG A 137 9.14 -13.59 -8.04
N GLN A 138 8.74 -14.45 -7.12
CA GLN A 138 9.65 -15.11 -6.19
C GLN A 138 10.67 -15.97 -6.94
N LYS A 139 10.20 -16.79 -7.89
CA LYS A 139 11.05 -17.61 -8.72
C LYS A 139 12.12 -16.78 -9.47
N ILE A 140 11.71 -15.68 -10.09
CA ILE A 140 12.64 -14.77 -10.79
C ILE A 140 13.65 -14.16 -9.80
N ALA A 141 13.23 -13.82 -8.58
CA ALA A 141 14.13 -13.29 -7.56
C ALA A 141 15.18 -14.32 -7.13
N ASP A 142 14.78 -15.58 -6.94
CA ASP A 142 15.66 -16.68 -6.57
C ASP A 142 16.65 -17.03 -7.71
N GLU A 143 16.17 -17.06 -8.95
CA GLU A 143 17.03 -17.27 -10.14
C GLU A 143 18.05 -16.13 -10.28
N ARG A 144 17.63 -14.90 -10.08
CA ARG A 144 18.53 -13.73 -10.10
C ARG A 144 19.60 -13.82 -9.03
N GLN A 145 19.24 -14.26 -7.83
CA GLN A 145 20.18 -14.43 -6.72
C GLN A 145 21.24 -15.48 -7.08
N LYS A 146 20.82 -16.64 -7.57
CA LYS A 146 21.74 -17.71 -8.04
C LYS A 146 22.67 -17.20 -9.13
N PHE A 147 22.15 -16.49 -10.11
CA PHE A 147 22.97 -15.92 -11.19
C PHE A 147 24.02 -14.93 -10.68
N LEU A 148 23.68 -14.10 -9.69
CA LEU A 148 24.63 -13.17 -9.09
C LEU A 148 25.74 -13.90 -8.32
N GLU A 149 25.42 -14.99 -7.62
CA GLU A 149 26.38 -15.83 -6.92
C GLU A 149 27.33 -16.52 -7.89
N GLU A 150 26.81 -17.10 -8.96
CA GLU A 150 27.62 -17.72 -10.02
C GLU A 150 28.55 -16.70 -10.68
N LYS A 151 28.03 -15.53 -11.03
CA LYS A 151 28.85 -14.43 -11.59
C LYS A 151 29.99 -14.03 -10.65
N LEU A 152 29.74 -13.96 -9.35
CA LEU A 152 30.76 -13.63 -8.36
C LEU A 152 31.85 -14.71 -8.29
N ASN A 153 31.45 -15.99 -8.33
CA ASN A 153 32.39 -17.12 -8.31
C ASN A 153 33.26 -17.14 -9.57
N LEU A 154 32.67 -16.97 -10.75
CA LEU A 154 33.42 -16.90 -12.01
C LEU A 154 34.39 -15.70 -12.03
N THR A 155 34.02 -14.58 -11.44
CA THR A 155 34.89 -13.41 -11.32
C THR A 155 36.11 -13.73 -10.46
N ARG A 156 35.94 -14.44 -9.32
CA ARG A 156 37.03 -14.85 -8.45
C ARG A 156 37.95 -15.87 -9.15
N GLU A 157 37.38 -16.86 -9.82
CA GLU A 157 38.13 -17.84 -10.59
C GLU A 157 38.99 -17.19 -11.67
N ARG A 158 38.41 -16.25 -12.41
CA ARG A 158 39.15 -15.46 -13.40
C ARG A 158 40.32 -14.70 -12.78
N GLU A 159 40.16 -14.09 -11.63
CA GLU A 159 41.25 -13.38 -10.93
C GLU A 159 42.40 -14.35 -10.53
N ILE A 160 42.05 -15.53 -10.04
CA ILE A 160 43.05 -16.56 -9.70
C ILE A 160 43.83 -16.99 -10.95
N LEU A 161 43.11 -17.30 -12.04
CA LEU A 161 43.75 -17.71 -13.30
C LEU A 161 44.64 -16.61 -13.88
N LEU A 162 44.28 -15.36 -13.78
CA LEU A 162 45.10 -14.23 -14.20
C LEU A 162 46.40 -14.15 -13.36
N GLN A 163 46.33 -14.35 -12.05
CA GLN A 163 47.53 -14.37 -11.20
C GLN A 163 48.45 -15.55 -11.52
N GLU A 164 47.88 -16.72 -11.76
CA GLU A 164 48.66 -17.91 -12.17
C GLU A 164 49.34 -17.71 -13.52
N TRP A 165 48.61 -17.11 -14.47
CA TRP A 165 49.16 -16.80 -15.80
C TRP A 165 50.33 -15.81 -15.71
N GLU A 166 50.24 -14.74 -14.92
CA GLU A 166 51.34 -13.79 -14.71
C GLU A 166 52.57 -14.48 -14.04
N LYS A 167 52.35 -15.36 -13.07
CA LYS A 167 53.43 -16.16 -12.46
C LYS A 167 54.11 -17.06 -13.49
N LEU A 168 53.34 -17.76 -14.30
CA LEU A 168 53.85 -18.62 -15.36
C LEU A 168 54.65 -17.86 -16.38
N LYS A 169 54.11 -16.72 -16.85
CA LYS A 169 54.80 -15.81 -17.79
C LYS A 169 56.16 -15.34 -17.25
N TYR A 170 56.20 -14.93 -15.98
CA TYR A 170 57.44 -14.55 -15.32
C TYR A 170 58.45 -15.71 -15.29
N THR A 171 57.98 -16.91 -14.98
CA THR A 171 58.85 -18.13 -14.90
C THR A 171 59.40 -18.48 -16.27
N VAL A 172 58.59 -18.44 -17.31
CA VAL A 172 59.01 -18.69 -18.71
C VAL A 172 60.07 -17.67 -19.15
N GLU A 173 59.83 -16.39 -18.88
CA GLU A 173 60.82 -15.37 -19.29
C GLU A 173 62.15 -15.52 -18.54
N LYS A 174 62.12 -15.85 -17.25
CA LYS A 174 63.31 -16.14 -16.45
C LYS A 174 64.08 -17.36 -16.97
N SER A 175 63.40 -18.45 -17.34
CA SER A 175 63.99 -19.61 -17.96
C SER A 175 64.69 -19.25 -19.28
N ARG A 176 64.02 -18.51 -20.14
CA ARG A 176 64.57 -18.01 -21.41
C ARG A 176 65.83 -17.17 -21.22
N GLN A 177 65.86 -16.31 -20.21
CA GLN A 177 67.08 -15.52 -19.91
C GLN A 177 68.24 -16.40 -19.45
N LEU A 178 67.99 -17.42 -18.66
CA LEU A 178 68.98 -18.37 -18.23
C LEU A 178 69.54 -19.16 -19.44
N ASP A 179 68.69 -19.61 -20.35
CA ASP A 179 69.10 -20.34 -21.54
C ASP A 179 70.05 -19.48 -22.44
N ILE A 180 69.72 -18.21 -22.60
CA ILE A 180 70.56 -17.26 -23.32
C ILE A 180 71.94 -17.09 -22.63
N GLU A 181 71.94 -16.98 -21.32
CA GLU A 181 73.19 -16.83 -20.58
C GLU A 181 74.08 -18.10 -20.67
N ILE A 182 73.46 -19.26 -20.54
CA ILE A 182 74.17 -20.56 -20.72
C ILE A 182 74.78 -20.64 -22.13
N GLU A 183 74.07 -20.27 -23.16
CA GLU A 183 74.54 -20.30 -24.52
C GLU A 183 75.68 -19.30 -24.74
N LYS A 184 75.61 -18.10 -24.14
CA LYS A 184 76.75 -17.14 -24.15
C LYS A 184 77.99 -17.73 -23.51
N ARG A 185 77.91 -18.36 -22.37
CA ARG A 185 79.02 -19.00 -21.64
C ARG A 185 79.64 -20.17 -22.49
N ARG A 186 78.85 -20.99 -23.11
CA ARG A 186 79.30 -22.05 -24.01
C ARG A 186 80.15 -21.53 -25.15
N ARG A 187 79.68 -20.44 -25.83
CA ARG A 187 80.46 -19.82 -26.95
C ARG A 187 81.80 -19.24 -26.47
N GLN A 188 81.82 -18.62 -25.30
CA GLN A 188 83.08 -18.12 -24.72
C GLN A 188 84.08 -19.19 -24.35
N THR A 189 83.66 -20.36 -23.94
CA THR A 189 84.57 -21.51 -23.61
C THR A 189 85.07 -22.22 -24.88
N GLN A 190 84.31 -22.17 -25.97
CA GLN A 190 84.74 -22.77 -27.28
C GLN A 190 85.73 -21.89 -28.05
N SER A 191 85.80 -20.60 -27.75
CA SER A 191 86.70 -19.65 -28.41
C SER A 191 88.04 -19.44 -27.71
N ARG A 192 88.27 -20.19 -26.65
CA ARG A 192 89.62 -20.32 -25.97
C ARG A 192 90.31 -21.62 -26.32
#